data_b75de34e44e863d459acf7577b90e2ad
#
_entry.id   b75de34e44e863d459acf7577b90e2ad
#
_cell.length_a   1.000
_cell.length_b   1.000
_cell.length_c   1.000
_cell.angle_alpha   90.00
_cell.angle_beta   90.00
_cell.angle_gamma   90.00
#
_symmetry.space_group_name_H-M   'P 1'
#
loop_
_entity.id
_entity.type
_entity.pdbx_description
1 polymer ?
#
loop_
_entity_poly.entity_id
_entity_poly.type
_entity_poly.pdbx_seq_one_letter_code
_entity_poly.pdbx_strand_id
1 'polypeptide(L)'
;AWARGADAWIIEDDYDGEFQRASAPLPALKSLDDQGRVIYAGTFSKSMFPALRLGFLVVPDGSRDALARVASLLHPAPLLAVQRAAADFLGEGHFARHVRRMRALYAERHGALSRALEELSSPQLQVEEGTGGLHLIARLTGARDGEVVERGSQLGLAPGALSSFYRSDPAEGRLDGLLLGFAALPASRAQRAVHRLAQAIAPSPPPRPHPLARTISVDVNGSGGRSARLRNPNRA
;
A
#
# COMPACT_ATOMS: atom_id res chain seq x y z
N ALA A 1 7.95 -28.75 9.79
CA ALA A 1 7.15 -29.90 10.22
C ALA A 1 5.78 -29.97 9.54
N TRP A 2 4.94 -28.92 9.64
CA TRP A 2 3.57 -28.90 9.09
C TRP A 2 3.52 -29.22 7.57
N ALA A 3 4.31 -28.52 6.76
CA ALA A 3 4.29 -28.69 5.30
C ALA A 3 4.59 -30.12 4.85
N ARG A 4 5.48 -30.84 5.57
CA ARG A 4 5.76 -32.25 5.30
C ARG A 4 4.57 -33.13 5.67
N GLY A 5 3.96 -32.89 6.84
CA GLY A 5 2.81 -33.69 7.27
C GLY A 5 1.59 -33.52 6.38
N ALA A 6 1.43 -32.35 5.76
CA ALA A 6 0.34 -32.02 4.84
C ALA A 6 0.69 -32.27 3.36
N ASP A 7 1.89 -32.80 3.05
CA ASP A 7 2.44 -32.89 1.69
C ASP A 7 2.31 -31.58 0.88
N ALA A 8 2.53 -30.45 1.55
CA ALA A 8 2.38 -29.11 1.00
C ALA A 8 3.71 -28.42 0.76
N TRP A 9 3.70 -27.37 -0.05
CA TRP A 9 4.80 -26.44 -0.25
C TRP A 9 4.53 -25.13 0.48
N ILE A 10 5.58 -24.48 0.93
CA ILE A 10 5.56 -23.10 1.42
C ILE A 10 6.26 -22.23 0.38
N ILE A 11 5.60 -21.20 -0.10
CA ILE A 11 6.21 -20.15 -0.92
C ILE A 11 6.41 -18.95 -0.02
N GLU A 12 7.67 -18.62 0.25
CA GLU A 12 8.05 -17.43 1.01
C GLU A 12 8.34 -16.31 0.02
N ASP A 13 7.42 -15.33 -0.06
CA ASP A 13 7.59 -14.13 -0.88
C ASP A 13 8.22 -13.03 -0.03
N ASP A 14 9.53 -12.84 -0.19
CA ASP A 14 10.30 -11.82 0.53
C ASP A 14 10.69 -10.69 -0.43
N TYR A 15 9.87 -9.66 -0.50
CA TYR A 15 10.07 -8.55 -1.43
C TYR A 15 10.75 -7.32 -0.80
N ASP A 16 10.83 -7.21 0.54
CA ASP A 16 11.42 -6.07 1.25
C ASP A 16 12.18 -6.42 2.54
N GLY A 17 12.56 -7.69 2.73
CA GLY A 17 13.28 -8.21 3.90
C GLY A 17 14.61 -7.52 4.17
N GLU A 18 15.24 -6.91 3.16
CA GLU A 18 16.44 -6.08 3.36
C GLU A 18 16.15 -4.85 4.24
N PHE A 19 14.89 -4.43 4.40
CA PHE A 19 14.48 -3.22 5.12
C PHE A 19 13.79 -3.50 6.46
N GLN A 20 14.10 -4.64 7.09
CA GLN A 20 13.68 -4.91 8.47
C GLN A 20 14.28 -3.88 9.42
N ARG A 21 13.44 -3.36 10.33
CA ARG A 21 13.82 -2.36 11.35
C ARG A 21 14.01 -2.97 12.74
N ALA A 22 13.69 -4.25 12.91
CA ALA A 22 13.91 -4.95 14.15
C ALA A 22 15.41 -4.99 14.50
N SER A 23 15.72 -4.94 15.79
CA SER A 23 17.09 -5.05 16.30
C SER A 23 17.74 -6.41 15.96
N ALA A 24 16.92 -7.46 15.84
CA ALA A 24 17.31 -8.77 15.36
C ALA A 24 16.41 -9.14 14.16
N PRO A 25 16.93 -9.10 12.92
CA PRO A 25 16.17 -9.52 11.75
C PRO A 25 15.71 -10.97 11.88
N LEU A 26 14.45 -11.24 11.53
CA LEU A 26 13.97 -12.62 11.46
C LEU A 26 14.67 -13.35 10.32
N PRO A 27 15.14 -14.58 10.54
CA PRO A 27 15.69 -15.40 9.47
C PRO A 27 14.59 -15.78 8.47
N ALA A 28 14.96 -15.92 7.19
CA ALA A 28 14.06 -16.44 6.19
C ALA A 28 13.60 -17.86 6.56
N LEU A 29 12.34 -18.20 6.33
CA LEU A 29 11.81 -19.56 6.53
C LEU A 29 12.61 -20.58 5.75
N LYS A 30 13.09 -20.22 4.57
CA LYS A 30 13.98 -21.06 3.75
C LYS A 30 15.25 -21.45 4.49
N SER A 31 15.81 -20.57 5.30
CA SER A 31 17.02 -20.87 6.08
C SER A 31 16.79 -21.88 7.21
N LEU A 32 15.52 -22.07 7.61
CA LEU A 32 15.09 -23.03 8.62
C LEU A 32 14.55 -24.33 8.02
N ASP A 33 14.54 -24.44 6.68
CA ASP A 33 14.00 -25.58 5.94
C ASP A 33 15.04 -26.68 5.76
N ASP A 34 15.07 -27.62 6.67
CA ASP A 34 15.87 -28.84 6.61
C ASP A 34 15.25 -29.96 5.74
N GLN A 35 14.00 -29.77 5.27
CA GLN A 35 13.20 -30.80 4.64
C GLN A 35 12.86 -30.53 3.16
N GLY A 36 13.34 -29.43 2.62
CA GLY A 36 13.16 -29.09 1.21
C GLY A 36 11.69 -28.80 0.83
N ARG A 37 10.94 -28.11 1.71
CA ARG A 37 9.53 -27.76 1.48
C ARG A 37 9.29 -26.26 1.32
N VAL A 38 10.34 -25.44 1.43
CA VAL A 38 10.22 -23.99 1.27
C VAL A 38 10.87 -23.55 -0.04
N ILE A 39 10.14 -22.80 -0.84
CA ILE A 39 10.63 -22.07 -2.01
C ILE A 39 10.68 -20.60 -1.60
N TYR A 40 11.87 -20.01 -1.60
CA TYR A 40 12.04 -18.58 -1.34
C TYR A 40 12.02 -17.81 -2.64
N ALA A 41 11.22 -16.77 -2.71
CA ALA A 41 11.13 -15.84 -3.83
C ALA A 41 11.59 -14.45 -3.39
N GLY A 42 12.66 -13.95 -4.02
CA GLY A 42 13.20 -12.64 -3.78
C GLY A 42 13.16 -11.74 -5.01
N THR A 43 13.20 -10.43 -4.81
CA THR A 43 13.19 -9.44 -5.90
C THR A 43 14.16 -8.30 -5.65
N PHE A 44 14.76 -7.78 -6.71
CA PHE A 44 15.55 -6.55 -6.66
C PHE A 44 14.73 -5.28 -6.88
N SER A 45 13.42 -5.42 -7.11
CA SER A 45 12.53 -4.28 -7.42
C SER A 45 12.41 -3.28 -6.27
N LYS A 46 12.54 -3.72 -5.02
CA LYS A 46 12.45 -2.84 -3.84
C LYS A 46 13.82 -2.44 -3.31
N SER A 47 14.79 -3.35 -3.39
CA SER A 47 16.14 -3.11 -2.90
C SER A 47 17.03 -2.37 -3.91
N MET A 48 16.69 -2.37 -5.21
CA MET A 48 17.34 -1.58 -6.25
C MET A 48 16.35 -0.64 -6.93
N PHE A 49 15.71 -1.05 -8.02
CA PHE A 49 14.67 -0.25 -8.69
C PHE A 49 13.71 -1.15 -9.50
N PRO A 50 12.42 -0.78 -9.59
CA PRO A 50 11.39 -1.65 -10.18
C PRO A 50 11.61 -1.98 -11.67
N ALA A 51 12.21 -1.06 -12.45
CA ALA A 51 12.43 -1.26 -13.88
C ALA A 51 13.51 -2.31 -14.19
N LEU A 52 14.28 -2.75 -13.19
CA LEU A 52 15.25 -3.83 -13.36
C LEU A 52 14.57 -5.16 -13.73
N ARG A 53 13.35 -5.38 -13.27
CA ARG A 53 12.53 -6.57 -13.55
C ARG A 53 13.26 -7.88 -13.29
N LEU A 54 14.08 -7.92 -12.25
CA LEU A 54 14.87 -9.06 -11.86
C LEU A 54 14.42 -9.58 -10.50
N GLY A 55 14.13 -10.88 -10.45
CA GLY A 55 13.84 -11.63 -9.23
C GLY A 55 14.60 -12.97 -9.27
N PHE A 56 14.55 -13.69 -8.18
CA PHE A 56 15.19 -14.98 -8.06
C PHE A 56 14.41 -15.93 -7.16
N LEU A 57 14.62 -17.23 -7.36
CA LEU A 57 14.07 -18.28 -6.52
C LEU A 57 15.23 -19.08 -5.89
N VAL A 58 15.11 -19.34 -4.58
CA VAL A 58 15.95 -20.34 -3.90
C VAL A 58 15.06 -21.56 -3.64
N VAL A 59 15.34 -22.62 -4.35
CA VAL A 59 14.51 -23.81 -4.40
C VAL A 59 15.22 -25.03 -3.78
N PRO A 60 14.50 -26.05 -3.33
CA PRO A 60 15.10 -27.32 -2.94
C PRO A 60 15.82 -27.99 -4.13
N ASP A 61 16.96 -28.67 -3.87
CA ASP A 61 17.78 -29.27 -4.92
C ASP A 61 17.00 -30.22 -5.84
N GLY A 62 16.12 -31.04 -5.30
CA GLY A 62 15.31 -31.97 -6.09
C GLY A 62 14.31 -31.30 -7.05
N SER A 63 14.03 -30.00 -6.88
CA SER A 63 13.09 -29.23 -7.72
C SER A 63 13.79 -28.30 -8.71
N ARG A 64 15.11 -28.11 -8.60
CA ARG A 64 15.88 -27.11 -9.35
C ARG A 64 15.74 -27.28 -10.87
N ASP A 65 15.96 -28.48 -11.39
CA ASP A 65 15.96 -28.71 -12.83
C ASP A 65 14.56 -28.59 -13.45
N ALA A 66 13.52 -29.00 -12.71
CA ALA A 66 12.14 -28.84 -13.15
C ALA A 66 11.75 -27.37 -13.23
N LEU A 67 12.07 -26.59 -12.19
CA LEU A 67 11.76 -25.15 -12.15
C LEU A 67 12.61 -24.36 -13.16
N ALA A 68 13.87 -24.74 -13.39
CA ALA A 68 14.71 -24.12 -14.41
C ALA A 68 14.15 -24.34 -15.83
N ARG A 69 13.62 -25.53 -16.13
CA ARG A 69 12.94 -25.79 -17.41
C ARG A 69 11.70 -24.94 -17.58
N VAL A 70 10.86 -24.82 -16.53
CA VAL A 70 9.65 -23.98 -16.55
C VAL A 70 10.03 -22.51 -16.75
N ALA A 71 11.04 -22.03 -16.03
CA ALA A 71 11.52 -20.65 -16.16
C ALA A 71 12.00 -20.34 -17.59
N SER A 72 12.72 -21.28 -18.22
CA SER A 72 13.18 -21.16 -19.62
C SER A 72 12.05 -21.13 -20.63
N LEU A 73 10.94 -21.84 -20.35
CA LEU A 73 9.75 -21.80 -21.20
C LEU A 73 8.96 -20.49 -21.05
N LEU A 74 8.86 -19.97 -19.83
CA LEU A 74 8.14 -18.71 -19.55
C LEU A 74 8.95 -17.48 -19.97
N HIS A 75 10.27 -17.56 -19.94
CA HIS A 75 11.20 -16.48 -20.26
C HIS A 75 12.29 -16.96 -21.24
N PRO A 76 11.94 -17.23 -22.51
CA PRO A 76 12.87 -17.80 -23.48
C PRO A 76 14.02 -16.86 -23.86
N ALA A 77 13.88 -15.57 -23.60
CA ALA A 77 14.93 -14.57 -23.83
C ALA A 77 15.26 -13.83 -22.51
N PRO A 78 15.98 -14.45 -21.56
CA PRO A 78 16.37 -13.79 -20.34
C PRO A 78 17.30 -12.61 -20.63
N LEU A 79 17.16 -11.53 -19.86
CA LEU A 79 18.01 -10.33 -19.97
C LEU A 79 19.41 -10.60 -19.37
N LEU A 80 20.24 -11.37 -20.07
CA LEU A 80 21.56 -11.83 -19.60
C LEU A 80 22.48 -10.66 -19.22
N ALA A 81 22.45 -9.56 -19.97
CA ALA A 81 23.24 -8.37 -19.65
C ALA A 81 22.84 -7.77 -18.28
N VAL A 82 21.54 -7.72 -17.99
CA VAL A 82 21.03 -7.23 -16.71
C VAL A 82 21.42 -8.18 -15.58
N GLN A 83 21.32 -9.49 -15.80
CA GLN A 83 21.71 -10.49 -14.80
C GLN A 83 23.22 -10.42 -14.50
N ARG A 84 24.07 -10.26 -15.51
CA ARG A 84 25.51 -10.10 -15.33
C ARG A 84 25.85 -8.82 -14.56
N ALA A 85 25.27 -7.68 -14.97
CA ALA A 85 25.47 -6.43 -14.26
C ALA A 85 25.02 -6.51 -12.78
N ALA A 86 23.91 -7.20 -12.51
CA ALA A 86 23.47 -7.45 -11.14
C ALA A 86 24.43 -8.36 -10.38
N ALA A 87 24.98 -9.40 -11.03
CA ALA A 87 25.96 -10.29 -10.42
C ALA A 87 27.25 -9.54 -10.05
N ASP A 88 27.78 -8.70 -10.95
CA ASP A 88 28.95 -7.87 -10.69
C ASP A 88 28.67 -6.88 -9.54
N PHE A 89 27.50 -6.22 -9.55
CA PHE A 89 27.08 -5.30 -8.50
C PHE A 89 26.98 -5.95 -7.11
N LEU A 90 26.52 -7.20 -7.07
CA LEU A 90 26.50 -8.02 -5.85
C LEU A 90 27.93 -8.45 -5.45
N GLY A 91 28.69 -9.03 -6.38
CA GLY A 91 30.02 -9.60 -6.14
C GLY A 91 31.06 -8.56 -5.70
N GLU A 92 30.99 -7.34 -6.22
CA GLU A 92 31.86 -6.22 -5.85
C GLU A 92 31.42 -5.50 -4.56
N GLY A 93 30.36 -5.96 -3.90
CA GLY A 93 29.85 -5.42 -2.65
C GLY A 93 29.13 -4.07 -2.78
N HIS A 94 28.82 -3.63 -4.00
CA HIS A 94 28.08 -2.41 -4.25
C HIS A 94 26.65 -2.51 -3.71
N PHE A 95 25.99 -3.67 -3.87
CA PHE A 95 24.65 -3.91 -3.34
C PHE A 95 24.60 -3.77 -1.81
N ALA A 96 25.55 -4.37 -1.09
CA ALA A 96 25.58 -4.28 0.37
C ALA A 96 25.77 -2.83 0.86
N ARG A 97 26.60 -2.04 0.16
CA ARG A 97 26.79 -0.60 0.44
C ARG A 97 25.50 0.18 0.14
N HIS A 98 24.85 -0.12 -0.96
CA HIS A 98 23.57 0.48 -1.35
C HIS A 98 22.48 0.22 -0.31
N VAL A 99 22.26 -1.03 0.09
CA VAL A 99 21.26 -1.42 1.08
C VAL A 99 21.51 -0.73 2.42
N ARG A 100 22.77 -0.68 2.90
CA ARG A 100 23.11 0.06 4.14
C ARG A 100 22.73 1.55 4.06
N ARG A 101 23.03 2.21 2.95
CA ARG A 101 22.65 3.62 2.74
C ARG A 101 21.14 3.79 2.70
N MET A 102 20.42 2.89 2.03
CA MET A 102 18.97 2.96 1.92
C MET A 102 18.28 2.68 3.26
N ARG A 103 18.82 1.76 4.07
CA ARG A 103 18.32 1.53 5.45
C ARG A 103 18.38 2.80 6.30
N ALA A 104 19.50 3.52 6.27
CA ALA A 104 19.63 4.78 7.01
C ALA A 104 18.64 5.84 6.50
N LEU A 105 18.51 5.99 5.18
CA LEU A 105 17.60 6.94 4.58
C LEU A 105 16.11 6.59 4.89
N TYR A 106 15.76 5.31 4.83
CA TYR A 106 14.40 4.87 5.13
C TYR A 106 14.06 4.95 6.62
N ALA A 107 15.05 4.74 7.51
CA ALA A 107 14.87 4.98 8.94
C ALA A 107 14.58 6.47 9.24
N GLU A 108 15.30 7.39 8.59
CA GLU A 108 15.04 8.83 8.69
C GLU A 108 13.62 9.19 8.22
N ARG A 109 13.22 8.70 7.05
CA ARG A 109 11.90 8.98 6.45
C ARG A 109 10.76 8.38 7.28
N HIS A 110 10.94 7.14 7.73
CA HIS A 110 10.01 6.48 8.64
C HIS A 110 9.82 7.30 9.93
N GLY A 111 10.91 7.67 10.61
CA GLY A 111 10.85 8.46 11.83
C GLY A 111 10.21 9.84 11.64
N ALA A 112 10.45 10.48 10.49
CA ALA A 112 9.80 11.75 10.16
C ALA A 112 8.29 11.59 9.96
N LEU A 113 7.86 10.54 9.26
CA LEU A 113 6.44 10.26 9.03
C LEU A 113 5.74 9.85 10.34
N SER A 114 6.36 8.96 11.16
CA SER A 114 5.81 8.54 12.44
C SER A 114 5.59 9.73 13.38
N ARG A 115 6.61 10.57 13.58
CA ARG A 115 6.47 11.78 14.40
C ARG A 115 5.37 12.72 13.89
N ALA A 116 5.28 12.95 12.59
CA ALA A 116 4.24 13.80 12.02
C ALA A 116 2.82 13.23 12.25
N LEU A 117 2.66 11.90 12.22
CA LEU A 117 1.40 11.22 12.51
C LEU A 117 1.06 11.28 14.01
N GLU A 118 2.05 11.12 14.90
CA GLU A 118 1.90 11.27 16.34
C GLU A 118 1.46 12.70 16.71
N GLU A 119 2.11 13.71 16.13
CA GLU A 119 1.79 15.13 16.33
C GLU A 119 0.38 15.50 15.83
N LEU A 120 -0.15 14.79 14.83
CA LEU A 120 -1.52 14.98 14.37
C LEU A 120 -2.53 14.63 15.47
N SER A 121 -2.22 13.68 16.37
CA SER A 121 -3.06 13.24 17.50
C SER A 121 -4.54 13.03 17.14
N SER A 122 -4.81 12.47 15.97
CA SER A 122 -6.18 12.26 15.48
C SER A 122 -6.80 11.02 16.13
N PRO A 123 -7.96 11.13 16.81
CA PRO A 123 -8.66 9.96 17.34
C PRO A 123 -9.17 9.02 16.26
N GLN A 124 -9.23 9.48 15.00
CA GLN A 124 -9.68 8.72 13.85
C GLN A 124 -8.57 7.91 13.19
N LEU A 125 -7.29 8.12 13.59
CA LEU A 125 -6.14 7.48 12.98
C LEU A 125 -5.23 6.87 14.04
N GLN A 126 -5.13 5.55 14.05
CA GLN A 126 -4.25 4.81 14.95
C GLN A 126 -3.13 4.16 14.12
N VAL A 127 -1.88 4.57 14.37
CA VAL A 127 -0.71 3.99 13.71
C VAL A 127 -0.33 2.68 14.39
N GLU A 128 -0.11 1.62 13.61
CA GLU A 128 0.41 0.35 14.08
C GLU A 128 1.93 0.35 13.97
N GLU A 129 2.60 -0.02 15.04
CA GLU A 129 4.05 -0.22 15.01
C GLU A 129 4.38 -1.52 14.27
N GLY A 130 5.03 -1.39 13.11
CA GLY A 130 5.54 -2.50 12.33
C GLY A 130 7.05 -2.67 12.50
N THR A 131 7.53 -3.91 12.49
CA THR A 131 8.96 -4.25 12.67
C THR A 131 9.78 -4.18 11.39
N GLY A 132 9.14 -3.97 10.23
CA GLY A 132 9.85 -3.98 8.94
C GLY A 132 9.06 -3.40 7.78
N GLY A 133 9.61 -3.56 6.59
CA GLY A 133 9.01 -3.13 5.34
C GLY A 133 9.12 -1.62 5.07
N LEU A 134 8.48 -1.19 3.99
CA LEU A 134 8.54 0.17 3.44
C LEU A 134 7.25 0.98 3.67
N HIS A 135 6.34 0.45 4.50
CA HIS A 135 5.03 1.03 4.78
C HIS A 135 4.74 1.09 6.27
N LEU A 136 3.92 2.06 6.66
CA LEU A 136 3.23 2.10 7.95
C LEU A 136 1.77 1.72 7.72
N ILE A 137 1.18 1.01 8.68
CA ILE A 137 -0.25 0.75 8.73
C ILE A 137 -0.88 1.74 9.69
N ALA A 138 -1.96 2.39 9.26
CA ALA A 138 -2.74 3.27 10.10
C ALA A 138 -4.21 2.87 10.03
N ARG A 139 -4.79 2.42 11.16
CA ARG A 139 -6.21 2.08 11.28
C ARG A 139 -7.06 3.33 11.26
N LEU A 140 -8.20 3.25 10.59
CA LEU A 140 -9.19 4.32 10.56
C LEU A 140 -10.41 3.97 11.41
N THR A 141 -10.89 4.95 12.16
CA THR A 141 -12.14 4.86 12.92
C THR A 141 -13.12 5.92 12.42
N GLY A 142 -14.33 5.50 12.05
CA GLY A 142 -15.38 6.41 11.60
C GLY A 142 -15.23 6.96 10.18
N ALA A 143 -14.29 6.44 9.39
CA ALA A 143 -14.13 6.79 7.98
C ALA A 143 -13.83 5.54 7.14
N ARG A 144 -14.31 5.51 5.90
CA ARG A 144 -14.02 4.45 4.95
C ARG A 144 -12.68 4.72 4.26
N ASP A 145 -11.79 3.75 4.27
CA ASP A 145 -10.45 3.90 3.69
C ASP A 145 -10.46 4.20 2.19
N GLY A 146 -11.39 3.61 1.42
CA GLY A 146 -11.54 3.91 0.00
C GLY A 146 -11.89 5.39 -0.26
N GLU A 147 -12.77 5.98 0.55
CA GLU A 147 -13.11 7.41 0.44
C GLU A 147 -11.94 8.31 0.82
N VAL A 148 -11.18 7.92 1.86
CA VAL A 148 -9.99 8.67 2.28
C VAL A 148 -8.90 8.60 1.21
N VAL A 149 -8.71 7.45 0.56
CA VAL A 149 -7.77 7.28 -0.56
C VAL A 149 -8.16 8.18 -1.73
N GLU A 150 -9.44 8.22 -2.10
CA GLU A 150 -9.93 9.07 -3.18
C GLU A 150 -9.70 10.55 -2.89
N ARG A 151 -10.12 11.04 -1.71
CA ARG A 151 -9.87 12.43 -1.27
C ARG A 151 -8.37 12.73 -1.17
N GLY A 152 -7.58 11.78 -0.66
CA GLY A 152 -6.13 11.89 -0.60
C GLY A 152 -5.48 12.08 -1.97
N SER A 153 -5.97 11.36 -2.98
CA SER A 153 -5.46 11.47 -4.34
C SER A 153 -5.67 12.88 -4.93
N GLN A 154 -6.82 13.50 -4.64
CA GLN A 154 -7.12 14.89 -5.02
C GLN A 154 -6.20 15.90 -4.33
N LEU A 155 -5.64 15.54 -3.17
CA LEU A 155 -4.65 16.34 -2.43
C LEU A 155 -3.19 15.99 -2.79
N GLY A 156 -2.98 15.14 -3.83
CA GLY A 156 -1.66 14.72 -4.28
C GLY A 156 -0.98 13.70 -3.36
N LEU A 157 -1.77 12.91 -2.63
CA LEU A 157 -1.32 11.76 -1.86
C LEU A 157 -1.68 10.46 -2.60
N ALA A 158 -0.98 9.37 -2.27
CA ALA A 158 -1.26 8.05 -2.80
C ALA A 158 -1.20 6.98 -1.69
N PRO A 159 -2.05 7.06 -0.65
CA PRO A 159 -2.15 5.99 0.33
C PRO A 159 -2.84 4.77 -0.29
N GLY A 160 -2.51 3.56 0.19
CA GLY A 160 -3.25 2.36 -0.14
C GLY A 160 -4.42 2.14 0.82
N ALA A 161 -5.56 1.65 0.32
CA ALA A 161 -6.66 1.22 1.18
C ALA A 161 -6.34 -0.16 1.78
N LEU A 162 -6.33 -0.28 3.10
CA LEU A 162 -6.05 -1.54 3.78
C LEU A 162 -7.14 -2.58 3.50
N SER A 163 -8.39 -2.14 3.36
CA SER A 163 -9.53 -3.02 3.06
C SER A 163 -9.38 -3.78 1.73
N SER A 164 -8.56 -3.29 0.79
CA SER A 164 -8.32 -3.97 -0.49
C SER A 164 -7.52 -5.27 -0.36
N PHE A 165 -6.87 -5.50 0.79
CA PHE A 165 -6.08 -6.70 1.07
C PHE A 165 -6.87 -7.79 1.81
N TYR A 166 -8.10 -7.50 2.23
CA TYR A 166 -8.96 -8.47 2.90
C TYR A 166 -9.98 -9.07 1.93
N ARG A 167 -10.27 -10.36 2.11
CA ARG A 167 -11.45 -10.96 1.49
C ARG A 167 -12.67 -10.38 2.22
N SER A 168 -13.65 -9.96 1.44
CA SER A 168 -14.91 -9.46 1.97
C SER A 168 -15.68 -10.61 2.63
N ASP A 169 -15.44 -10.87 3.91
CA ASP A 169 -16.34 -11.66 4.73
C ASP A 169 -17.19 -10.70 5.58
N PRO A 170 -18.52 -10.64 5.34
CA PRO A 170 -19.40 -9.77 6.10
C PRO A 170 -19.43 -10.09 7.61
N ALA A 171 -19.04 -11.31 8.00
CA ALA A 171 -19.10 -11.78 9.38
C ALA A 171 -17.91 -11.36 10.25
N GLU A 172 -16.75 -10.99 9.65
CA GLU A 172 -15.53 -10.69 10.40
C GLU A 172 -15.33 -9.20 10.71
N GLY A 173 -16.26 -8.35 10.34
CA GLY A 173 -16.10 -6.89 10.50
C GLY A 173 -15.07 -6.31 9.52
N ARG A 174 -15.40 -5.18 8.93
CA ARG A 174 -14.53 -4.47 7.99
C ARG A 174 -13.44 -3.71 8.76
N LEU A 175 -12.19 -3.94 8.38
CA LEU A 175 -11.06 -3.19 8.90
C LEU A 175 -10.70 -2.09 7.90
N ASP A 176 -11.13 -0.87 8.17
CA ASP A 176 -10.72 0.30 7.41
C ASP A 176 -9.35 0.79 7.90
N GLY A 177 -8.46 1.15 6.99
CA GLY A 177 -7.12 1.61 7.31
C GLY A 177 -6.34 2.02 6.07
N LEU A 178 -5.15 2.56 6.29
CA LEU A 178 -4.28 3.08 5.25
C LEU A 178 -2.92 2.38 5.28
N LEU A 179 -2.42 2.06 4.11
CA LEU A 179 -1.04 1.68 3.89
C LEU A 179 -0.26 2.91 3.43
N LEU A 180 0.63 3.41 4.29
CA LEU A 180 1.38 4.65 4.09
C LEU A 180 2.82 4.35 3.72
N GLY A 181 3.16 4.48 2.43
CA GLY A 181 4.52 4.30 1.94
C GLY A 181 5.42 5.48 2.28
N PHE A 182 6.55 5.25 2.94
CA PHE A 182 7.51 6.31 3.29
C PHE A 182 8.77 6.32 2.41
N ALA A 183 9.05 5.25 1.66
CA ALA A 183 10.28 5.12 0.89
C ALA A 183 10.50 6.26 -0.14
N ALA A 184 9.44 6.79 -0.74
CA ALA A 184 9.48 7.90 -1.68
C ALA A 184 9.20 9.28 -1.05
N LEU A 185 8.89 9.35 0.27
CA LEU A 185 8.54 10.58 0.96
C LEU A 185 9.78 11.21 1.60
N PRO A 186 10.30 12.35 1.11
CA PRO A 186 11.39 13.05 1.79
C PRO A 186 10.98 13.45 3.21
N ALA A 187 11.88 13.31 4.18
CA ALA A 187 11.62 13.64 5.60
C ALA A 187 11.09 15.08 5.77
N SER A 188 11.61 16.03 5.00
CA SER A 188 11.17 17.44 5.00
C SER A 188 9.73 17.66 4.51
N ARG A 189 9.11 16.68 3.88
CA ARG A 189 7.73 16.75 3.37
C ARG A 189 6.73 15.99 4.24
N ALA A 190 7.18 15.26 5.26
CA ALA A 190 6.33 14.41 6.10
C ALA A 190 5.19 15.20 6.76
N GLN A 191 5.49 16.32 7.41
CA GLN A 191 4.49 17.18 8.05
C GLN A 191 3.41 17.65 7.08
N ARG A 192 3.82 18.11 5.88
CA ARG A 192 2.85 18.55 4.86
C ARG A 192 1.99 17.41 4.35
N ALA A 193 2.57 16.23 4.17
CA ALA A 193 1.83 15.04 3.74
C ALA A 193 0.79 14.64 4.79
N VAL A 194 1.16 14.61 6.06
CA VAL A 194 0.24 14.28 7.16
C VAL A 194 -0.87 15.32 7.32
N HIS A 195 -0.56 16.62 7.16
CA HIS A 195 -1.58 17.65 7.19
C HIS A 195 -2.64 17.46 6.07
N ARG A 196 -2.20 17.11 4.85
CA ARG A 196 -3.13 16.78 3.76
C ARG A 196 -3.91 15.48 4.04
N LEU A 197 -3.28 14.50 4.67
CA LEU A 197 -3.95 13.27 5.07
C LEU A 197 -5.06 13.56 6.08
N ALA A 198 -4.83 14.43 7.06
CA ALA A 198 -5.83 14.88 8.00
C ALA A 198 -7.04 15.52 7.30
N GLN A 199 -6.80 16.35 6.28
CA GLN A 199 -7.87 16.92 5.45
C GLN A 199 -8.66 15.84 4.70
N ALA A 200 -8.00 14.79 4.22
CA ALA A 200 -8.66 13.67 3.55
C ALA A 200 -9.50 12.81 4.51
N ILE A 201 -9.07 12.68 5.78
CA ILE A 201 -9.80 11.93 6.81
C ILE A 201 -11.01 12.71 7.31
N ALA A 202 -10.90 14.03 7.41
CA ALA A 202 -11.99 14.88 7.89
C ALA A 202 -13.29 14.61 7.09
N PRO A 203 -14.46 14.54 7.76
CA PRO A 203 -15.71 14.34 7.07
C PRO A 203 -15.93 15.46 6.04
N SER A 204 -16.35 15.07 4.84
CA SER A 204 -16.72 16.07 3.82
C SER A 204 -17.81 16.97 4.38
N PRO A 205 -17.70 18.31 4.25
CA PRO A 205 -18.80 19.18 4.61
C PRO A 205 -20.04 18.74 3.83
N PRO A 206 -21.25 18.81 4.43
CA PRO A 206 -22.47 18.46 3.73
C PRO A 206 -22.56 19.25 2.42
N PRO A 207 -23.04 18.65 1.33
CA PRO A 207 -23.18 19.34 0.06
C PRO A 207 -23.94 20.64 0.30
N ARG A 208 -23.39 21.75 -0.19
CA ARG A 208 -24.11 23.05 -0.09
C ARG A 208 -25.45 22.84 -0.74
N PRO A 209 -26.56 23.24 -0.08
CA PRO A 209 -27.87 23.13 -0.68
C PRO A 209 -27.86 23.86 -2.02
N HIS A 210 -28.26 23.14 -3.06
CA HIS A 210 -28.31 23.69 -4.41
C HIS A 210 -29.19 24.94 -4.38
N PRO A 211 -28.79 26.10 -4.93
CA PRO A 211 -29.55 27.35 -4.84
C PRO A 211 -30.99 27.27 -5.40
N LEU A 212 -31.33 26.16 -6.07
CA LEU A 212 -32.63 25.90 -6.68
C LEU A 212 -33.56 24.98 -5.88
N ALA A 213 -33.16 24.51 -4.69
CA ALA A 213 -34.08 23.79 -3.79
C ALA A 213 -34.95 24.79 -2.99
N ARG A 214 -35.64 25.70 -3.67
CA ARG A 214 -36.83 26.35 -3.09
C ARG A 214 -37.94 25.32 -3.11
N THR A 215 -38.27 24.83 -1.94
CA THR A 215 -39.45 24.01 -1.70
C THR A 215 -40.67 24.76 -2.27
N ILE A 216 -41.24 24.27 -3.36
CA ILE A 216 -42.55 24.69 -3.79
C ILE A 216 -43.51 23.97 -2.83
N SER A 217 -43.97 24.69 -1.79
CA SER A 217 -45.09 24.27 -0.99
C SER A 217 -46.33 24.38 -1.87
N VAL A 218 -46.85 23.26 -2.34
CA VAL A 218 -48.17 23.18 -2.95
C VAL A 218 -49.18 23.09 -1.82
N ASP A 219 -49.86 24.20 -1.53
CA ASP A 219 -51.06 24.23 -0.68
C ASP A 219 -52.17 23.41 -1.34
N VAL A 220 -52.41 22.20 -0.84
CA VAL A 220 -53.50 21.31 -1.26
C VAL A 220 -54.72 21.56 -0.36
N ASN A 221 -55.20 22.77 -0.28
CA ASN A 221 -56.54 23.03 0.24
C ASN A 221 -57.11 24.33 -0.38
N GLY A 222 -58.01 24.17 -1.32
CA GLY A 222 -58.78 25.32 -1.87
C GLY A 222 -59.43 24.99 -3.20
N SER A 223 -60.65 24.53 -3.15
CA SER A 223 -61.60 24.46 -4.27
C SER A 223 -61.71 25.80 -5.03
N GLY A 224 -61.55 25.77 -6.37
CA GLY A 224 -61.98 26.89 -7.20
C GLY A 224 -60.97 27.27 -8.29
N GLY A 225 -61.31 26.97 -9.53
CA GLY A 225 -60.49 27.22 -10.70
C GLY A 225 -60.13 28.68 -10.95
N ARG A 226 -58.95 28.85 -11.49
CA ARG A 226 -58.56 29.86 -12.49
C ARG A 226 -57.15 29.57 -13.02
N SER A 227 -57.02 29.56 -14.34
CA SER A 227 -55.81 29.34 -15.10
C SER A 227 -54.71 30.35 -14.72
N ALA A 228 -53.56 29.87 -14.25
CA ALA A 228 -52.37 30.69 -14.07
C ALA A 228 -51.55 30.70 -15.37
N ARG A 229 -51.42 31.86 -16.01
CA ARG A 229 -50.48 32.11 -17.11
C ARG A 229 -49.06 32.17 -16.57
N LEU A 230 -48.19 31.32 -17.05
CA LEU A 230 -46.75 31.39 -16.84
C LEU A 230 -46.19 32.66 -17.50
N ARG A 231 -45.69 33.62 -16.72
CA ARG A 231 -44.83 34.70 -17.22
C ARG A 231 -43.36 34.22 -17.20
N ASN A 232 -42.77 34.24 -18.38
CA ASN A 232 -41.36 33.99 -18.60
C ASN A 232 -40.56 35.28 -18.30
N PRO A 233 -39.51 35.28 -17.40
CA PRO A 233 -38.76 36.48 -17.05
C PRO A 233 -37.51 36.71 -17.91
N ASN A 234 -37.41 36.21 -19.13
CA ASN A 234 -36.29 36.52 -20.04
C ASN A 234 -36.79 37.24 -21.30
N ARG A 235 -37.15 38.52 -21.13
CA ARG A 235 -37.11 39.54 -22.20
C ARG A 235 -37.00 40.92 -21.56
N ALA A 236 -35.78 41.38 -21.45
CA ALA A 236 -35.28 42.75 -21.65
C ALA A 236 -33.76 42.69 -21.53
#